data_3907cfb122c46c2aa40ea0b29c958a3e
#
_entry.id   3907cfb122c46c2aa40ea0b29c958a3e
#
_cell.length_a   1.000
_cell.length_b   1.000
_cell.length_c   1.000
_cell.angle_alpha   90.00
_cell.angle_beta   90.00
_cell.angle_gamma   90.00
#
_symmetry.space_group_name_H-M   'P 1'
#
loop_
_entity.id
_entity.type
_entity.pdbx_description
1 polymer ?
#
loop_
_entity_poly.entity_id
_entity_poly.type
_entity_poly.pdbx_seq_one_letter_code
_entity_poly.pdbx_strand_id
1 'polypeptide(L)'
;MDLEPIPDEPVLMADDALVVADLHIGLEEELREKGVHIPSRAETMGRKLIEIASRRGASRIIILGDVKHLVPKMASRERRDVYVFFRDLASAFREIYIAQGNHDGMLKHIVPRNVRFKPAYGFRLDDTGFCHGHAWPYKKVMEAKVLVMGHNHPAAAFRDAMGHRQIVPCWMRVPFLRKHKRYLKLPKEAIVVPAFNELCGGMPVNDIRARFLGPLFDEELVRVDDAAIHLLDGTHLGRLRDIRVDLGFRPEDYRQ
;
A
#
# COMPACT_ATOMS: atom_id res chain seq x y z
N MET A 1 18.46 0.39 5.97
CA MET A 1 17.47 -0.72 6.11
C MET A 1 17.57 -1.64 4.92
N ASP A 2 17.56 -2.94 5.17
CA ASP A 2 17.39 -3.96 4.14
C ASP A 2 15.89 -4.10 3.82
N LEU A 3 15.54 -4.13 2.53
CA LEU A 3 14.15 -4.12 2.05
C LEU A 3 13.93 -5.34 1.15
N GLU A 4 13.23 -6.33 1.66
CA GLU A 4 12.98 -7.61 1.00
C GLU A 4 11.47 -7.89 0.89
N PRO A 5 10.86 -7.97 -0.31
CA PRO A 5 9.51 -8.49 -0.46
C PRO A 5 9.41 -9.92 0.04
N ILE A 6 8.37 -10.23 0.80
CA ILE A 6 8.12 -11.61 1.23
C ILE A 6 7.43 -12.34 0.06
N PRO A 7 7.99 -13.46 -0.44
CA PRO A 7 7.41 -14.19 -1.55
C PRO A 7 5.94 -14.57 -1.29
N ASP A 8 5.11 -14.43 -2.32
CA ASP A 8 3.68 -14.73 -2.34
C ASP A 8 2.82 -13.87 -1.40
N GLU A 9 3.42 -12.85 -0.73
CA GLU A 9 2.72 -11.99 0.18
C GLU A 9 2.86 -10.51 -0.20
N PRO A 10 1.80 -9.69 -0.07
CA PRO A 10 1.88 -8.24 -0.25
C PRO A 10 2.50 -7.56 0.99
N VAL A 11 3.63 -8.07 1.43
CA VAL A 11 4.35 -7.67 2.65
C VAL A 11 5.82 -7.47 2.33
N LEU A 12 6.37 -6.32 2.74
CA LEU A 12 7.79 -6.03 2.65
C LEU A 12 8.43 -6.21 4.02
N MET A 13 9.55 -6.89 4.08
CA MET A 13 10.40 -6.91 5.27
C MET A 13 11.36 -5.73 5.21
N ALA A 14 11.42 -4.95 6.28
CA ALA A 14 12.34 -3.82 6.47
C ALA A 14 13.13 -4.02 7.77
N ASP A 15 14.30 -4.62 7.70
CA ASP A 15 15.04 -5.19 8.83
C ASP A 15 14.15 -6.14 9.66
N ASP A 16 13.76 -5.75 10.89
CA ASP A 16 12.85 -6.50 11.77
C ASP A 16 11.39 -6.00 11.75
N ALA A 17 11.01 -5.19 10.75
CA ALA A 17 9.67 -4.67 10.62
C ALA A 17 8.94 -5.25 9.40
N LEU A 18 7.70 -5.71 9.56
CA LEU A 18 6.79 -5.92 8.44
C LEU A 18 6.26 -4.57 7.95
N VAL A 19 6.18 -4.38 6.65
CA VAL A 19 5.57 -3.21 6.03
C VAL A 19 4.42 -3.65 5.14
N VAL A 20 3.24 -3.10 5.39
CA VAL A 20 2.00 -3.36 4.64
C VAL A 20 1.28 -2.06 4.33
N ALA A 21 0.37 -2.09 3.35
CA ALA A 21 -0.42 -0.94 2.95
C ALA A 21 -1.89 -1.35 2.70
N ASP A 22 -2.78 -0.39 2.78
CA ASP A 22 -4.11 -0.46 2.20
C ASP A 22 -4.92 -1.67 2.71
N LEU A 23 -5.17 -1.68 4.03
CA LEU A 23 -5.93 -2.72 4.72
C LEU A 23 -7.44 -2.59 4.48
N HIS A 24 -7.93 -1.37 4.35
CA HIS A 24 -9.34 -1.05 4.12
C HIS A 24 -10.32 -1.92 4.93
N ILE A 25 -10.06 -2.06 6.25
CA ILE A 25 -10.97 -2.73 7.16
C ILE A 25 -12.34 -2.04 7.07
N GLY A 26 -13.38 -2.81 6.82
CA GLY A 26 -14.73 -2.27 6.63
C GLY A 26 -15.17 -2.17 5.16
N LEU A 27 -14.33 -2.53 4.19
CA LEU A 27 -14.71 -2.61 2.77
C LEU A 27 -15.91 -3.55 2.55
N GLU A 28 -16.03 -4.57 3.37
CA GLU A 28 -17.15 -5.52 3.35
C GLU A 28 -18.51 -4.83 3.59
N GLU A 29 -18.54 -3.69 4.27
CA GLU A 29 -19.78 -2.91 4.47
C GLU A 29 -20.24 -2.26 3.17
N GLU A 30 -19.32 -1.69 2.38
CA GLU A 30 -19.63 -1.15 1.06
C GLU A 30 -20.11 -2.25 0.10
N LEU A 31 -19.46 -3.41 0.12
CA LEU A 31 -19.87 -4.57 -0.69
C LEU A 31 -21.26 -5.06 -0.28
N ARG A 32 -21.59 -5.02 1.02
CA ARG A 32 -22.91 -5.40 1.52
C ARG A 32 -24.01 -4.45 1.05
N GLU A 33 -23.74 -3.16 0.99
CA GLU A 33 -24.68 -2.17 0.43
C GLU A 33 -24.95 -2.45 -1.06
N LYS A 34 -23.97 -3.03 -1.77
CA LYS A 34 -24.09 -3.50 -3.16
C LYS A 34 -24.67 -4.92 -3.28
N GLY A 35 -25.14 -5.53 -2.18
CA GLY A 35 -25.75 -6.86 -2.15
C GLY A 35 -24.77 -8.03 -2.01
N VAL A 36 -23.48 -7.78 -1.81
CA VAL A 36 -22.46 -8.83 -1.66
C VAL A 36 -22.13 -9.01 -0.18
N HIS A 37 -22.47 -10.15 0.40
CA HIS A 37 -22.29 -10.43 1.82
C HIS A 37 -20.98 -11.22 2.06
N ILE A 38 -19.96 -10.53 2.59
CA ILE A 38 -18.67 -11.11 2.96
C ILE A 38 -18.46 -10.89 4.47
N PRO A 39 -17.99 -11.91 5.23
CA PRO A 39 -17.58 -11.71 6.62
C PRO A 39 -16.42 -10.72 6.74
N SER A 40 -16.31 -10.04 7.90
CA SER A 40 -15.16 -9.17 8.16
C SER A 40 -13.84 -9.92 8.03
N ARG A 41 -12.88 -9.31 7.34
CA ARG A 41 -11.54 -9.85 7.11
C ARG A 41 -10.53 -9.40 8.16
N ALA A 42 -10.92 -8.51 9.08
CA ALA A 42 -10.01 -7.90 10.06
C ALA A 42 -9.24 -8.94 10.89
N GLU A 43 -9.93 -9.92 11.47
CA GLU A 43 -9.28 -10.98 12.25
C GLU A 43 -8.37 -11.87 11.39
N THR A 44 -8.79 -12.20 10.17
CA THR A 44 -7.99 -13.03 9.24
C THR A 44 -6.72 -12.30 8.83
N MET A 45 -6.81 -11.02 8.50
CA MET A 45 -5.66 -10.18 8.17
C MET A 45 -4.71 -10.05 9.38
N GLY A 46 -5.25 -9.81 10.58
CA GLY A 46 -4.45 -9.73 11.80
C GLY A 46 -3.68 -11.03 12.09
N ARG A 47 -4.36 -12.17 12.03
CA ARG A 47 -3.72 -13.49 12.19
C ARG A 47 -2.64 -13.76 11.14
N LYS A 48 -2.91 -13.46 9.87
CA LYS A 48 -1.94 -13.60 8.78
C LYS A 48 -0.67 -12.77 9.04
N LEU A 49 -0.80 -11.52 9.47
CA LEU A 49 0.34 -10.66 9.80
C LEU A 49 1.15 -11.20 10.99
N ILE A 50 0.49 -11.69 12.04
CA ILE A 50 1.14 -12.28 13.21
C ILE A 50 1.89 -13.56 12.82
N GLU A 51 1.29 -14.40 11.99
CA GLU A 51 1.92 -15.62 11.49
C GLU A 51 3.16 -15.32 10.64
N ILE A 52 3.06 -14.36 9.70
CA ILE A 52 4.21 -13.91 8.90
C ILE A 52 5.31 -13.36 9.81
N ALA A 53 4.95 -12.53 10.79
CA ALA A 53 5.92 -11.96 11.75
C ALA A 53 6.65 -13.06 12.52
N SER A 54 5.92 -14.07 13.01
CA SER A 54 6.51 -15.22 13.72
C SER A 54 7.48 -16.01 12.84
N ARG A 55 7.10 -16.28 11.59
CA ARG A 55 7.97 -17.01 10.64
C ARG A 55 9.22 -16.24 10.24
N ARG A 56 9.13 -14.89 10.15
CA ARG A 56 10.21 -14.01 9.69
C ARG A 56 11.01 -13.36 10.82
N GLY A 57 10.63 -13.58 12.07
CA GLY A 57 11.27 -12.97 13.24
C GLY A 57 11.05 -11.46 13.35
N ALA A 58 9.94 -10.95 12.78
CA ALA A 58 9.63 -9.53 12.85
C ALA A 58 9.06 -9.15 14.21
N SER A 59 9.58 -8.07 14.78
CA SER A 59 9.13 -7.53 16.07
C SER A 59 8.37 -6.22 15.95
N ARG A 60 8.38 -5.62 14.77
CA ARG A 60 7.74 -4.33 14.44
C ARG A 60 6.82 -4.48 13.23
N ILE A 61 5.83 -3.58 13.14
CA ILE A 61 5.01 -3.46 11.94
C ILE A 61 4.82 -1.99 11.56
N ILE A 62 4.88 -1.70 10.27
CA ILE A 62 4.64 -0.40 9.65
C ILE A 62 3.46 -0.54 8.71
N ILE A 63 2.38 0.19 8.97
CA ILE A 63 1.19 0.23 8.12
C ILE A 63 1.20 1.55 7.37
N LEU A 64 1.25 1.49 6.06
CA LEU A 64 1.35 2.64 5.17
C LEU A 64 -0.03 3.22 4.81
N GLY A 65 -0.88 3.38 5.81
CA GLY A 65 -2.17 4.06 5.69
C GLY A 65 -3.30 3.21 5.13
N ASP A 66 -4.46 3.87 5.03
CA ASP A 66 -5.73 3.29 4.62
C ASP A 66 -6.07 2.01 5.39
N VAL A 67 -5.96 2.13 6.73
CA VAL A 67 -6.30 1.06 7.66
C VAL A 67 -7.80 0.77 7.63
N LYS A 68 -8.64 1.83 7.63
CA LYS A 68 -10.09 1.73 7.57
C LYS A 68 -10.59 2.15 6.18
N HIS A 69 -11.81 1.74 5.84
CA HIS A 69 -12.36 1.98 4.52
C HIS A 69 -13.31 3.19 4.45
N LEU A 70 -14.31 3.27 5.30
CA LEU A 70 -15.40 4.25 5.18
C LEU A 70 -14.96 5.68 5.45
N VAL A 71 -15.31 6.61 4.56
CA VAL A 71 -15.02 8.06 4.65
C VAL A 71 -16.31 8.84 4.41
N PRO A 72 -16.57 9.93 5.15
CA PRO A 72 -15.81 10.49 6.28
C PRO A 72 -16.12 9.82 7.63
N LYS A 73 -17.21 9.08 7.72
CA LYS A 73 -17.69 8.45 8.95
C LYS A 73 -17.14 7.02 9.07
N MET A 74 -17.16 6.52 10.28
CA MET A 74 -16.83 5.15 10.60
C MET A 74 -18.07 4.45 11.11
N ALA A 75 -18.46 3.32 10.53
CA ALA A 75 -19.54 2.49 11.02
C ALA A 75 -19.15 1.83 12.37
N SER A 76 -20.14 1.55 13.21
CA SER A 76 -19.88 0.91 14.51
C SER A 76 -19.19 -0.44 14.39
N ARG A 77 -19.51 -1.20 13.34
CA ARG A 77 -18.88 -2.49 13.03
C ARG A 77 -17.43 -2.30 12.61
N GLU A 78 -17.17 -1.41 11.65
CA GLU A 78 -15.80 -1.07 11.22
C GLU A 78 -14.92 -0.64 12.41
N ARG A 79 -15.48 0.21 13.31
CA ARG A 79 -14.78 0.63 14.52
C ARG A 79 -14.39 -0.55 15.42
N ARG A 80 -15.31 -1.50 15.60
CA ARG A 80 -15.07 -2.71 16.38
C ARG A 80 -13.99 -3.56 15.73
N ASP A 81 -14.07 -3.76 14.42
CA ASP A 81 -13.15 -4.59 13.66
C ASP A 81 -11.73 -4.00 13.68
N VAL A 82 -11.60 -2.69 13.51
CA VAL A 82 -10.32 -1.96 13.67
C VAL A 82 -9.75 -2.12 15.07
N TYR A 83 -10.60 -2.00 16.11
CA TYR A 83 -10.15 -2.17 17.49
C TYR A 83 -9.64 -3.59 17.74
N VAL A 84 -10.37 -4.62 17.31
CA VAL A 84 -9.97 -6.03 17.44
C VAL A 84 -8.65 -6.29 16.72
N PHE A 85 -8.53 -5.82 15.48
CA PHE A 85 -7.30 -5.92 14.69
C PHE A 85 -6.08 -5.36 15.45
N PHE A 86 -6.17 -4.13 15.95
CA PHE A 86 -5.04 -3.52 16.69
C PHE A 86 -4.79 -4.15 18.06
N ARG A 87 -5.82 -4.64 18.74
CA ARG A 87 -5.66 -5.39 19.99
C ARG A 87 -4.78 -6.62 19.75
N ASP A 88 -5.05 -7.34 18.68
CA ASP A 88 -4.32 -8.57 18.35
C ASP A 88 -2.88 -8.24 17.89
N LEU A 89 -2.68 -7.23 17.06
CA LEU A 89 -1.34 -6.77 16.69
C LEU A 89 -0.54 -6.28 17.90
N ALA A 90 -1.17 -5.56 18.83
CA ALA A 90 -0.50 -5.04 20.03
C ALA A 90 0.02 -6.14 20.97
N SER A 91 -0.52 -7.36 20.88
CA SER A 91 -0.02 -8.52 21.63
C SER A 91 1.20 -9.18 20.97
N ALA A 92 1.40 -8.99 19.67
CA ALA A 92 2.42 -9.66 18.87
C ALA A 92 3.61 -8.75 18.49
N PHE A 93 3.36 -7.45 18.31
CA PHE A 93 4.39 -6.51 17.88
C PHE A 93 4.81 -5.56 19.00
N ARG A 94 6.11 -5.41 19.18
CA ARG A 94 6.71 -4.47 20.13
C ARG A 94 6.40 -3.01 19.76
N GLU A 95 6.41 -2.69 18.47
CA GLU A 95 6.13 -1.37 17.95
C GLU A 95 5.24 -1.45 16.71
N ILE A 96 4.21 -0.61 16.69
CA ILE A 96 3.28 -0.46 15.58
C ILE A 96 3.35 0.98 15.10
N TYR A 97 3.71 1.19 13.83
CA TYR A 97 3.70 2.48 13.17
C TYR A 97 2.57 2.54 12.15
N ILE A 98 1.89 3.68 12.07
CA ILE A 98 0.90 3.97 11.03
C ILE A 98 1.30 5.29 10.36
N ALA A 99 1.56 5.29 9.05
CA ALA A 99 1.58 6.51 8.26
C ALA A 99 0.15 6.79 7.82
N GLN A 100 -0.42 7.94 8.21
CA GLN A 100 -1.82 8.25 7.96
C GLN A 100 -2.16 8.23 6.46
N GLY A 101 -3.18 7.46 6.07
CA GLY A 101 -3.78 7.45 4.75
C GLY A 101 -4.94 8.45 4.61
N ASN A 102 -5.49 8.59 3.40
CA ASN A 102 -6.63 9.48 3.15
C ASN A 102 -7.95 8.94 3.74
N HIS A 103 -8.07 7.62 3.94
CA HIS A 103 -9.22 7.01 4.62
C HIS A 103 -9.11 7.04 6.16
N ASP A 104 -7.95 7.36 6.74
CA ASP A 104 -7.67 7.23 8.17
C ASP A 104 -8.17 8.40 9.06
N GLY A 105 -9.09 9.21 8.54
CA GLY A 105 -9.78 10.19 9.38
C GLY A 105 -10.35 9.53 10.63
N MET A 106 -10.16 10.16 11.83
CA MET A 106 -10.61 9.66 13.15
C MET A 106 -9.88 8.41 13.68
N LEU A 107 -9.07 7.70 12.87
CA LEU A 107 -8.39 6.47 13.27
C LEU A 107 -7.55 6.65 14.55
N LYS A 108 -6.86 7.78 14.68
CA LYS A 108 -6.03 8.11 15.86
C LYS A 108 -6.76 8.00 17.20
N HIS A 109 -8.08 8.19 17.20
CA HIS A 109 -8.90 8.13 18.43
C HIS A 109 -9.34 6.71 18.80
N ILE A 110 -9.05 5.72 17.97
CA ILE A 110 -9.53 4.35 18.13
C ILE A 110 -8.38 3.38 18.38
N VAL A 111 -7.22 3.65 17.75
CA VAL A 111 -6.05 2.80 17.93
C VAL A 111 -5.52 2.86 19.36
N PRO A 112 -4.93 1.76 19.87
CA PRO A 112 -4.31 1.73 21.20
C PRO A 112 -3.21 2.80 21.35
N ARG A 113 -2.98 3.28 22.58
CA ARG A 113 -2.00 4.36 22.87
C ARG A 113 -0.55 4.02 22.52
N ASN A 114 -0.20 2.75 22.45
CA ASN A 114 1.13 2.27 22.07
C ASN A 114 1.37 2.28 20.56
N VAL A 115 0.36 2.58 19.74
CA VAL A 115 0.51 2.75 18.29
C VAL A 115 1.12 4.12 17.99
N ARG A 116 2.22 4.13 17.26
CA ARG A 116 2.92 5.34 16.81
C ARG A 116 2.28 5.89 15.54
N PHE A 117 1.25 6.69 15.70
CA PHE A 117 0.55 7.33 14.59
C PHE A 117 1.39 8.48 14.00
N LYS A 118 1.77 8.37 12.74
CA LYS A 118 2.58 9.32 11.99
C LYS A 118 1.71 10.13 11.02
N PRO A 119 2.07 11.38 10.71
CA PRO A 119 1.26 12.23 9.83
C PRO A 119 1.22 11.71 8.38
N ALA A 120 0.27 12.21 7.61
CA ALA A 120 0.10 11.93 6.18
C ALA A 120 1.37 12.22 5.34
N TYR A 121 2.19 13.17 5.79
CA TYR A 121 3.46 13.53 5.15
C TYR A 121 4.57 12.48 5.32
N GLY A 122 4.28 11.39 6.05
CA GLY A 122 5.20 10.29 6.27
C GLY A 122 6.22 10.52 7.39
N PHE A 123 7.12 9.57 7.51
CA PHE A 123 8.23 9.59 8.46
C PHE A 123 9.44 8.84 7.87
N ARG A 124 10.58 8.97 8.53
CA ARG A 124 11.81 8.31 8.12
C ARG A 124 12.34 7.46 9.27
N LEU A 125 12.78 6.25 8.97
CA LEU A 125 13.61 5.41 9.81
C LEU A 125 14.93 5.16 9.06
N ASP A 126 16.04 5.42 9.67
CA ASP A 126 17.38 5.33 9.08
C ASP A 126 17.46 6.00 7.70
N ASP A 127 17.67 5.22 6.66
CA ASP A 127 17.79 5.68 5.28
C ASP A 127 16.56 5.37 4.40
N THR A 128 15.44 4.96 5.03
CA THR A 128 14.18 4.65 4.36
C THR A 128 13.07 5.62 4.79
N GLY A 129 12.40 6.20 3.80
CA GLY A 129 11.20 7.02 3.98
C GLY A 129 9.95 6.16 3.87
N PHE A 130 8.93 6.46 4.67
CA PHE A 130 7.64 5.78 4.70
C PHE A 130 6.51 6.78 4.64
N CYS A 131 5.57 6.62 3.73
CA CYS A 131 4.34 7.42 3.63
C CYS A 131 3.23 6.60 2.99
N HIS A 132 1.99 7.07 3.10
CA HIS A 132 0.91 6.43 2.33
C HIS A 132 1.01 6.78 0.84
N GLY A 133 1.13 8.05 0.46
CA GLY A 133 1.30 8.46 -0.94
C GLY A 133 0.33 9.55 -1.41
N HIS A 134 -0.81 9.74 -0.74
CA HIS A 134 -1.83 10.74 -1.11
C HIS A 134 -1.43 12.19 -0.81
N ALA A 135 -0.44 12.42 0.03
CA ALA A 135 0.03 13.74 0.43
C ALA A 135 1.51 13.95 0.11
N TRP A 136 1.92 15.22 -0.01
CA TRP A 136 3.31 15.58 -0.21
C TRP A 136 4.18 15.09 0.97
N PRO A 137 5.19 14.23 0.75
CA PRO A 137 6.06 13.80 1.83
C PRO A 137 6.90 14.96 2.41
N TYR A 138 7.25 14.88 3.70
CA TYR A 138 8.21 15.83 4.30
C TYR A 138 9.57 15.78 3.60
N LYS A 139 10.29 16.92 3.61
CA LYS A 139 11.65 17.01 3.05
C LYS A 139 12.57 15.92 3.61
N LYS A 140 12.54 15.69 4.94
CA LYS A 140 13.33 14.63 5.59
C LYS A 140 13.00 13.22 5.11
N VAL A 141 11.74 12.97 4.72
CA VAL A 141 11.31 11.69 4.14
C VAL A 141 11.92 11.51 2.76
N MET A 142 11.91 12.58 1.96
CA MET A 142 12.46 12.59 0.60
C MET A 142 14.01 12.61 0.55
N GLU A 143 14.69 12.88 1.67
CA GLU A 143 16.14 12.76 1.79
C GLU A 143 16.62 11.30 2.02
N ALA A 144 15.70 10.36 2.19
CA ALA A 144 15.98 8.94 2.32
C ALA A 144 16.59 8.37 1.03
N LYS A 145 17.20 7.19 1.10
CA LYS A 145 17.70 6.49 -0.10
C LYS A 145 16.57 5.88 -0.90
N VAL A 146 15.57 5.33 -0.21
CA VAL A 146 14.39 4.69 -0.78
C VAL A 146 13.14 5.23 -0.09
N LEU A 147 12.07 5.43 -0.84
CA LEU A 147 10.74 5.72 -0.33
C LEU A 147 9.87 4.46 -0.46
N VAL A 148 9.18 4.09 0.62
CA VAL A 148 8.19 3.00 0.59
C VAL A 148 6.81 3.61 0.77
N MET A 149 5.87 3.29 -0.13
CA MET A 149 4.54 3.89 -0.15
C MET A 149 3.45 2.90 -0.59
N GLY A 150 2.18 3.17 -0.22
CA GLY A 150 0.96 2.48 -0.65
C GLY A 150 0.14 3.30 -1.63
N HIS A 151 -1.18 3.38 -1.40
CA HIS A 151 -2.17 4.24 -2.05
C HIS A 151 -2.56 3.85 -3.48
N ASN A 152 -1.63 3.34 -4.27
CA ASN A 152 -1.87 3.06 -5.69
C ASN A 152 -2.33 1.61 -5.96
N HIS A 153 -2.32 0.74 -4.96
CA HIS A 153 -2.72 -0.68 -5.07
C HIS A 153 -2.22 -1.34 -6.36
N PRO A 154 -0.89 -1.33 -6.65
CA PRO A 154 -0.40 -1.77 -7.95
C PRO A 154 -0.73 -3.24 -8.22
N ALA A 155 -1.24 -3.49 -9.42
CA ALA A 155 -1.51 -4.83 -9.95
C ALA A 155 -1.07 -4.91 -11.41
N ALA A 156 -0.65 -6.08 -11.85
CA ALA A 156 -0.37 -6.36 -13.26
C ALA A 156 -1.57 -7.03 -13.89
N ALA A 157 -1.94 -6.59 -15.08
CA ALA A 157 -3.03 -7.18 -15.84
C ALA A 157 -2.48 -8.00 -17.00
N PHE A 158 -3.10 -9.15 -17.19
CA PHE A 158 -2.84 -10.06 -18.30
C PHE A 158 -4.11 -10.24 -19.11
N ARG A 159 -3.96 -10.42 -20.40
CA ARG A 159 -5.06 -10.75 -21.31
C ARG A 159 -4.65 -11.95 -22.16
N ASP A 160 -5.44 -13.02 -22.12
CA ASP A 160 -5.19 -14.19 -22.96
C ASP A 160 -5.70 -13.98 -24.40
N ALA A 161 -5.40 -14.95 -25.28
CA ALA A 161 -5.82 -14.92 -26.67
C ALA A 161 -7.37 -14.97 -26.85
N MET A 162 -8.10 -15.43 -25.84
CA MET A 162 -9.56 -15.49 -25.83
C MET A 162 -10.19 -14.19 -25.26
N GLY A 163 -9.35 -13.26 -24.78
CA GLY A 163 -9.78 -11.98 -24.23
C GLY A 163 -10.09 -11.98 -22.73
N HIS A 164 -9.87 -13.11 -22.02
CA HIS A 164 -10.03 -13.15 -20.57
C HIS A 164 -8.96 -12.28 -19.92
N ARG A 165 -9.36 -11.59 -18.86
CA ARG A 165 -8.49 -10.69 -18.12
C ARG A 165 -8.21 -11.27 -16.75
N GLN A 166 -6.94 -11.20 -16.34
CA GLN A 166 -6.50 -11.53 -15.00
C GLN A 166 -5.73 -10.33 -14.45
N ILE A 167 -6.07 -9.91 -13.25
CA ILE A 167 -5.40 -8.83 -12.53
C ILE A 167 -4.83 -9.41 -11.26
N VAL A 168 -3.51 -9.28 -11.08
CA VAL A 168 -2.79 -9.85 -9.93
C VAL A 168 -1.96 -8.78 -9.24
N PRO A 169 -1.91 -8.74 -7.90
CA PRO A 169 -1.08 -7.78 -7.17
C PRO A 169 0.38 -7.84 -7.61
N CYS A 170 1.04 -6.68 -7.65
CA CYS A 170 2.45 -6.61 -8.00
C CYS A 170 3.18 -5.53 -7.19
N TRP A 171 4.48 -5.67 -7.09
CA TRP A 171 5.40 -4.65 -6.62
C TRP A 171 5.76 -3.72 -7.77
N MET A 172 5.77 -2.41 -7.51
CA MET A 172 6.22 -1.43 -8.48
C MET A 172 7.40 -0.66 -7.89
N ARG A 173 8.58 -0.78 -8.50
CA ARG A 173 9.77 -0.01 -8.13
C ARG A 173 9.99 1.08 -9.16
N VAL A 174 9.72 2.32 -8.78
CA VAL A 174 9.73 3.46 -9.70
C VAL A 174 10.88 4.42 -9.39
N PRO A 175 11.79 4.70 -10.34
CA PRO A 175 12.91 5.60 -10.12
C PRO A 175 12.44 7.05 -10.07
N PHE A 176 13.05 7.84 -9.17
CA PHE A 176 12.86 9.28 -9.12
C PHE A 176 13.64 10.00 -10.23
N LEU A 177 13.20 11.22 -10.55
CA LEU A 177 13.99 12.18 -11.30
C LEU A 177 15.26 12.54 -10.52
N ARG A 178 16.26 13.10 -11.21
CA ARG A 178 17.48 13.53 -10.54
C ARG A 178 17.32 14.82 -9.75
N LYS A 179 16.40 15.71 -10.16
CA LYS A 179 16.18 17.04 -9.57
C LYS A 179 14.71 17.44 -9.68
N HIS A 180 14.22 18.14 -8.66
CA HIS A 180 12.90 18.76 -8.68
C HIS A 180 12.92 20.06 -7.84
N LYS A 181 12.12 21.07 -8.23
CA LYS A 181 12.05 22.40 -7.59
C LYS A 181 11.66 22.35 -6.10
N ARG A 182 10.85 21.35 -5.70
CA ARG A 182 10.31 21.21 -4.34
C ARG A 182 11.32 20.61 -3.36
N TYR A 183 12.18 19.71 -3.82
CA TYR A 183 13.09 18.93 -2.98
C TYR A 183 14.53 19.05 -3.44
N LEU A 184 15.44 19.40 -2.52
CA LEU A 184 16.88 19.47 -2.79
C LEU A 184 17.51 18.09 -2.99
N LYS A 185 16.92 17.08 -2.34
CA LYS A 185 17.31 15.66 -2.47
C LYS A 185 16.08 14.85 -2.76
N LEU A 186 16.26 13.80 -3.55
CA LEU A 186 15.23 12.83 -3.90
C LEU A 186 15.77 11.43 -3.60
N PRO A 187 14.90 10.47 -3.22
CA PRO A 187 15.26 9.07 -3.16
C PRO A 187 15.74 8.56 -4.52
N LYS A 188 16.44 7.44 -4.54
CA LYS A 188 16.78 6.77 -5.81
C LYS A 188 15.54 6.22 -6.49
N GLU A 189 14.66 5.62 -5.69
CA GLU A 189 13.41 4.99 -6.14
C GLU A 189 12.35 5.04 -5.06
N ALA A 190 11.09 4.87 -5.47
CA ALA A 190 10.00 4.49 -4.58
C ALA A 190 9.63 3.02 -4.81
N ILE A 191 9.30 2.32 -3.72
CA ILE A 191 8.67 1.00 -3.74
C ILE A 191 7.20 1.23 -3.41
N VAL A 192 6.32 0.97 -4.38
CA VAL A 192 4.88 1.01 -4.19
C VAL A 192 4.42 -0.38 -3.79
N VAL A 193 3.90 -0.48 -2.58
CA VAL A 193 3.46 -1.73 -1.96
C VAL A 193 2.07 -2.07 -2.48
N PRO A 194 1.79 -3.31 -2.90
CA PRO A 194 0.43 -3.73 -3.23
C PRO A 194 -0.48 -3.74 -2.01
N ALA A 195 -1.79 -3.59 -2.23
CA ALA A 195 -2.77 -3.63 -1.14
C ALA A 195 -2.73 -4.97 -0.41
N PHE A 196 -2.74 -4.92 0.93
CA PHE A 196 -2.75 -6.14 1.74
C PHE A 196 -4.13 -6.82 1.74
N ASN A 197 -5.20 -6.05 1.63
CA ASN A 197 -6.55 -6.59 1.54
C ASN A 197 -6.87 -6.98 0.09
N GLU A 198 -7.02 -8.27 -0.14
CA GLU A 198 -7.35 -8.85 -1.44
C GLU A 198 -8.67 -8.31 -2.04
N LEU A 199 -9.60 -7.84 -1.19
CA LEU A 199 -10.87 -7.28 -1.64
C LEU A 199 -10.75 -5.90 -2.27
N CYS A 200 -9.64 -5.18 -2.05
CA CYS A 200 -9.42 -3.87 -2.65
C CYS A 200 -9.29 -3.93 -4.17
N GLY A 201 -9.10 -5.12 -4.73
CA GLY A 201 -8.69 -5.24 -6.12
C GLY A 201 -7.28 -4.69 -6.32
N GLY A 202 -7.02 -4.12 -7.49
CA GLY A 202 -5.75 -3.49 -7.77
C GLY A 202 -5.85 -2.61 -9.00
N MET A 203 -5.07 -1.53 -9.04
CA MET A 203 -4.95 -0.70 -10.23
C MET A 203 -4.03 -1.42 -11.23
N PRO A 204 -4.50 -1.81 -12.41
CA PRO A 204 -3.67 -2.44 -13.42
C PRO A 204 -2.66 -1.43 -13.97
N VAL A 205 -1.46 -1.38 -13.33
CA VAL A 205 -0.42 -0.38 -13.63
C VAL A 205 0.04 -0.41 -15.09
N ASN A 206 -0.06 -1.56 -15.76
CA ASN A 206 0.33 -1.74 -17.14
C ASN A 206 -0.79 -1.48 -18.16
N ASP A 207 -2.00 -1.09 -17.75
CA ASP A 207 -2.97 -0.56 -18.70
C ASP A 207 -2.48 0.78 -19.27
N ILE A 208 -2.65 0.98 -20.57
CA ILE A 208 -2.26 2.24 -21.23
C ILE A 208 -3.02 3.47 -20.70
N ARG A 209 -4.16 3.26 -20.03
CA ARG A 209 -5.01 4.29 -19.42
C ARG A 209 -4.83 4.39 -17.92
N ALA A 210 -3.92 3.63 -17.31
CA ALA A 210 -3.67 3.65 -15.88
C ALA A 210 -3.34 5.08 -15.41
N ARG A 211 -4.00 5.51 -14.32
CA ARG A 211 -3.76 6.81 -13.69
C ARG A 211 -3.22 6.59 -12.31
N PHE A 212 -1.98 6.98 -12.09
CA PHE A 212 -1.36 6.92 -10.78
C PHE A 212 -1.83 8.09 -9.92
N LEU A 213 -2.03 7.81 -8.63
CA LEU A 213 -2.58 8.76 -7.67
C LEU A 213 -1.48 9.40 -6.83
N GLY A 214 -1.73 10.64 -6.45
CA GLY A 214 -0.92 11.37 -5.51
C GLY A 214 0.18 12.23 -6.11
N PRO A 215 0.66 13.19 -5.32
CA PRO A 215 1.43 14.33 -5.82
C PRO A 215 2.80 13.96 -6.43
N LEU A 216 3.35 12.81 -6.10
CA LEU A 216 4.62 12.36 -6.68
C LEU A 216 4.46 11.93 -8.15
N PHE A 217 3.28 11.43 -8.50
CA PHE A 217 2.91 11.05 -9.86
C PHE A 217 2.31 12.22 -10.63
N ASP A 218 1.39 12.99 -10.02
CA ASP A 218 0.73 14.13 -10.63
C ASP A 218 1.72 15.22 -11.08
N GLU A 219 2.79 15.44 -10.31
CA GLU A 219 3.84 16.42 -10.60
C GLU A 219 5.10 15.78 -11.23
N GLU A 220 4.98 14.59 -11.75
CA GLU A 220 6.01 13.88 -12.52
C GLU A 220 7.38 13.79 -11.83
N LEU A 221 7.41 13.60 -10.47
CA LEU A 221 8.69 13.43 -9.76
C LEU A 221 9.35 12.08 -10.00
N VAL A 222 8.60 11.14 -10.52
CA VAL A 222 9.02 9.76 -10.78
C VAL A 222 8.94 9.42 -12.27
N ARG A 223 9.80 8.50 -12.71
CA ARG A 223 9.82 8.02 -14.10
C ARG A 223 8.98 6.76 -14.20
N VAL A 224 7.67 6.93 -14.35
CA VAL A 224 6.67 5.85 -14.34
C VAL A 224 6.98 4.78 -15.37
N ASP A 225 7.32 5.15 -16.60
CA ASP A 225 7.62 4.20 -17.68
C ASP A 225 8.89 3.36 -17.43
N ASP A 226 9.80 3.84 -16.59
CA ASP A 226 11.00 3.11 -16.18
C ASP A 226 10.77 2.22 -14.95
N ALA A 227 9.55 2.18 -14.40
CA ALA A 227 9.24 1.37 -13.23
C ALA A 227 9.44 -0.12 -13.52
N ALA A 228 10.15 -0.81 -12.65
CA ALA A 228 10.28 -2.26 -12.67
C ALA A 228 9.11 -2.91 -11.95
N ILE A 229 8.45 -3.86 -12.61
CA ILE A 229 7.26 -4.55 -12.10
C ILE A 229 7.63 -6.00 -11.75
N HIS A 230 7.24 -6.43 -10.53
CA HIS A 230 7.46 -7.78 -10.06
C HIS A 230 6.16 -8.34 -9.48
N LEU A 231 5.84 -9.58 -9.79
CA LEU A 231 4.76 -10.31 -9.12
C LEU A 231 5.14 -10.64 -7.67
N LEU A 232 4.18 -11.09 -6.88
CA LEU A 232 4.42 -11.44 -5.47
C LEU A 232 5.36 -12.63 -5.31
N ASP A 233 5.39 -13.55 -6.27
CA ASP A 233 6.34 -14.69 -6.30
C ASP A 233 7.77 -14.30 -6.68
N GLY A 234 8.02 -13.00 -6.95
CA GLY A 234 9.31 -12.46 -7.37
C GLY A 234 9.54 -12.45 -8.89
N THR A 235 8.60 -12.95 -9.70
CA THR A 235 8.72 -12.91 -11.17
C THR A 235 8.84 -11.47 -11.66
N HIS A 236 9.97 -11.14 -12.33
CA HIS A 236 10.19 -9.84 -12.94
C HIS A 236 9.50 -9.77 -14.30
N LEU A 237 8.51 -8.90 -14.45
CA LEU A 237 7.78 -8.72 -15.71
C LEU A 237 8.46 -7.78 -16.70
N GLY A 238 9.46 -7.01 -16.27
CA GLY A 238 10.13 -6.00 -17.08
C GLY A 238 9.81 -4.57 -16.62
N ARG A 239 10.13 -3.61 -17.49
CA ARG A 239 9.77 -2.19 -17.24
C ARG A 239 8.36 -1.92 -17.71
N LEU A 240 7.70 -0.99 -17.05
CA LEU A 240 6.31 -0.67 -17.34
C LEU A 240 6.06 -0.32 -18.81
N ARG A 241 6.95 0.44 -19.44
CA ARG A 241 6.86 0.77 -20.89
C ARG A 241 6.86 -0.45 -21.81
N ASP A 242 7.51 -1.55 -21.40
CA ASP A 242 7.70 -2.75 -22.23
C ASP A 242 6.54 -3.73 -22.10
N ILE A 243 5.69 -3.57 -21.08
CA ILE A 243 4.58 -4.47 -20.73
C ILE A 243 3.20 -3.81 -20.82
N ARG A 244 3.11 -2.63 -21.44
CA ARG A 244 1.84 -1.92 -21.62
C ARG A 244 0.84 -2.74 -22.41
N VAL A 245 -0.42 -2.74 -21.95
CA VAL A 245 -1.54 -3.46 -22.58
C VAL A 245 -2.77 -2.56 -22.64
N ASP A 246 -3.53 -2.63 -23.72
CA ASP A 246 -4.87 -2.03 -23.80
C ASP A 246 -5.92 -3.02 -23.30
N LEU A 247 -6.42 -2.80 -22.10
CA LEU A 247 -7.45 -3.62 -21.50
C LEU A 247 -8.86 -3.22 -21.94
N GLY A 248 -9.00 -2.08 -22.63
CA GLY A 248 -10.29 -1.55 -23.04
C GLY A 248 -11.15 -1.06 -21.85
N PHE A 249 -10.57 -0.82 -20.69
CA PHE A 249 -11.27 -0.16 -19.58
C PHE A 249 -11.61 1.28 -19.92
N ARG A 250 -12.71 1.79 -19.35
CA ARG A 250 -13.04 3.21 -19.41
C ARG A 250 -12.43 3.94 -18.21
N PRO A 251 -12.18 5.27 -18.30
CA PRO A 251 -11.64 6.03 -17.18
C PRO A 251 -12.43 5.91 -15.87
N GLU A 252 -13.75 5.72 -15.96
CA GLU A 252 -14.63 5.49 -14.82
C GLU A 252 -14.41 4.14 -14.10
N ASP A 253 -13.86 3.15 -14.79
CA ASP A 253 -13.60 1.82 -14.22
C ASP A 253 -12.44 1.83 -13.20
N TYR A 254 -11.66 2.93 -13.16
CA TYR A 254 -10.53 3.14 -12.21
C TYR A 254 -10.88 4.04 -11.03
N ARG A 255 -12.15 4.38 -10.82
CA ARG A 255 -12.56 5.16 -9.63
C ARG A 255 -12.54 4.24 -8.41
N GLN A 256 -11.60 4.49 -7.52
CA GLN A 256 -11.52 3.93 -6.17
C GLN A 256 -12.35 4.77 -5.20
#